data_a4abac5e1bba98829f5cc9cac2a4a833
#
_entry.id   a4abac5e1bba98829f5cc9cac2a4a833
#
_cell.length_a   1.000
_cell.length_b   1.000
_cell.length_c   1.000
_cell.angle_alpha   90.00
_cell.angle_beta   90.00
_cell.angle_gamma   90.00
#
_symmetry.space_group_name_H-M   'P 1'
#
loop_
_entity.id
_entity.type
_entity.pdbx_description
1 polymer ?
#
loop_
_entity_poly.entity_id
_entity_poly.type
_entity_poly.pdbx_seq_one_letter_code
_entity_poly.pdbx_strand_id
1 'polypeptide(L)'
;MEFHHIVSEEELNGHGSMYAMAVLRPHSSVGWHQHVGNTEPYFILKGKGVFVDSDGTRTEVGPGDVCVIEVGQSHSLENPNDEELVFMALVYNA
;
A
#
# COMPACT_ATOMS: atom_id res chain seq x y z
N MET A 1 -6.06 -8.98 -5.63
CA MET A 1 -6.14 -8.10 -4.45
C MET A 1 -7.53 -7.48 -4.40
N GLU A 2 -8.07 -7.35 -3.21
CA GLU A 2 -9.43 -6.85 -2.98
C GLU A 2 -9.36 -5.47 -2.33
N PHE A 3 -10.15 -4.51 -2.83
CA PHE A 3 -10.21 -3.17 -2.28
C PHE A 3 -11.60 -2.87 -1.71
N HIS A 4 -11.62 -2.30 -0.51
CA HIS A 4 -12.82 -1.78 0.14
C HIS A 4 -12.63 -0.27 0.29
N HIS A 5 -13.20 0.49 -0.63
CA HIS A 5 -13.04 1.95 -0.66
C HIS A 5 -13.76 2.60 0.52
N ILE A 6 -13.03 3.44 1.25
CA ILE A 6 -13.58 4.20 2.37
C ILE A 6 -14.33 5.42 1.85
N VAL A 7 -13.74 6.09 0.85
CA VAL A 7 -14.36 7.20 0.13
C VAL A 7 -14.15 6.99 -1.37
N SER A 8 -15.00 7.63 -2.18
CA SER A 8 -14.83 7.61 -3.63
C SER A 8 -13.73 8.57 -4.06
N GLU A 9 -13.25 8.42 -5.29
CA GLU A 9 -12.28 9.36 -5.86
C GLU A 9 -12.85 10.78 -5.91
N GLU A 10 -14.15 10.93 -6.20
CA GLU A 10 -14.82 12.24 -6.17
C GLU A 10 -14.78 12.87 -4.79
N GLU A 11 -14.97 12.08 -3.75
CA GLU A 11 -14.95 12.55 -2.37
C GLU A 11 -13.55 13.00 -1.91
N LEU A 12 -12.51 12.61 -2.62
CA LEU A 12 -11.15 13.09 -2.39
C LEU A 12 -10.90 14.48 -2.98
N ASN A 13 -11.86 15.01 -3.72
CA ASN A 13 -11.88 16.41 -4.20
C ASN A 13 -10.64 16.81 -5.00
N GLY A 14 -10.10 15.92 -5.82
CA GLY A 14 -8.92 16.18 -6.63
C GLY A 14 -7.61 16.14 -5.88
N HIS A 15 -7.61 15.78 -4.60
CA HIS A 15 -6.40 15.71 -3.76
C HIS A 15 -5.79 14.32 -3.69
N GLY A 16 -6.46 13.33 -4.24
CA GLY A 16 -5.99 11.96 -4.26
C GLY A 16 -6.87 11.09 -5.13
N SER A 17 -6.47 9.84 -5.30
CA SER A 17 -7.18 8.88 -6.15
C SER A 17 -7.77 7.69 -5.40
N MET A 18 -7.32 7.42 -4.18
CA MET A 18 -7.79 6.26 -3.43
C MET A 18 -7.61 6.43 -1.92
N TYR A 19 -8.62 6.03 -1.17
CA TYR A 19 -8.49 5.72 0.26
C TYR A 19 -9.29 4.45 0.51
N ALA A 20 -8.59 3.35 0.76
CA ALA A 20 -9.22 2.04 0.82
C ALA A 20 -8.53 1.11 1.80
N MET A 21 -9.29 0.16 2.32
CA MET A 21 -8.75 -1.02 2.97
C MET A 21 -8.47 -2.05 1.87
N ALA A 22 -7.25 -2.54 1.81
CA ALA A 22 -6.82 -3.52 0.83
C ALA A 22 -6.56 -4.87 1.49
N VAL A 23 -6.95 -5.93 0.79
CA VAL A 23 -6.70 -7.31 1.21
C VAL A 23 -5.82 -7.97 0.15
N LEU A 24 -4.61 -8.31 0.53
CA LEU A 24 -3.65 -9.00 -0.33
C LEU A 24 -3.64 -10.48 0.02
N ARG A 25 -3.98 -11.31 -0.95
CA ARG A 25 -4.07 -12.75 -0.78
C ARG A 25 -2.72 -13.36 -0.38
N PRO A 26 -2.75 -14.57 0.23
CA PRO A 26 -1.52 -15.34 0.46
C PRO A 26 -0.71 -15.51 -0.81
N HIS A 27 0.60 -15.46 -0.68
CA HIS A 27 1.57 -15.69 -1.77
C HIS A 27 1.34 -14.78 -2.98
N SER A 28 1.00 -13.52 -2.70
CA SER A 28 0.73 -12.50 -3.72
C SER A 28 1.54 -11.24 -3.46
N SER A 29 1.58 -10.37 -4.45
CA SER A 29 2.30 -9.10 -4.39
C SER A 29 1.46 -8.02 -5.03
N VAL A 30 1.60 -6.78 -4.51
CA VAL A 30 1.03 -5.59 -5.17
C VAL A 30 1.71 -5.33 -6.51
N GLY A 31 2.95 -5.81 -6.67
CA GLY A 31 3.78 -5.54 -7.83
C GLY A 31 4.59 -4.25 -7.68
N TRP A 32 5.73 -4.22 -8.32
CA TRP A 32 6.59 -3.05 -8.33
C TRP A 32 5.98 -1.96 -9.20
N HIS A 33 5.75 -0.78 -8.63
CA HIS A 33 5.14 0.33 -9.36
C HIS A 33 5.65 1.67 -8.85
N GLN A 34 5.62 2.69 -9.74
CA GLN A 34 6.07 4.04 -9.45
C GLN A 34 4.87 4.95 -9.19
N HIS A 35 5.04 5.86 -8.22
CA HIS A 35 4.08 6.92 -7.95
C HIS A 35 4.58 8.23 -8.54
N VAL A 36 3.91 8.71 -9.61
CA VAL A 36 4.26 9.95 -10.29
C VAL A 36 3.27 11.04 -9.88
N GLY A 37 3.76 12.09 -9.22
CA GLY A 37 2.93 13.20 -8.77
C GLY A 37 2.05 12.89 -7.55
N ASN A 38 2.19 11.71 -6.97
CA ASN A 38 1.46 11.30 -5.77
C ASN A 38 2.34 10.43 -4.88
N THR A 39 1.83 10.09 -3.71
CA THR A 39 2.47 9.16 -2.79
C THR A 39 1.41 8.24 -2.18
N GLU A 40 1.86 7.16 -1.57
CA GLU A 40 0.95 6.16 -1.00
C GLU A 40 1.47 5.60 0.31
N PRO A 41 0.99 6.10 1.46
CA PRO A 41 1.24 5.44 2.74
C PRO A 41 0.38 4.18 2.87
N TYR A 42 0.98 3.13 3.42
CA TYR A 42 0.29 1.92 3.88
C TYR A 42 0.29 1.88 5.39
N PHE A 43 -0.83 1.49 5.98
CA PHE A 43 -0.92 1.18 7.41
C PHE A 43 -1.39 -0.27 7.56
N ILE A 44 -0.53 -1.12 8.13
CA ILE A 44 -0.82 -2.55 8.24
C ILE A 44 -1.79 -2.79 9.38
N LEU A 45 -2.90 -3.47 9.07
CA LEU A 45 -3.95 -3.78 10.03
C LEU A 45 -3.85 -5.22 10.54
N LYS A 46 -3.57 -6.18 9.64
CA LYS A 46 -3.59 -7.61 9.97
C LYS A 46 -2.63 -8.37 9.07
N GLY A 47 -2.00 -9.38 9.64
CA GLY A 47 -1.06 -10.22 8.91
C GLY A 47 0.32 -9.62 8.85
N LYS A 48 1.21 -10.28 8.12
CA LYS A 48 2.60 -9.87 7.93
C LYS A 48 2.93 -9.81 6.46
N GLY A 49 3.81 -8.90 6.10
CA GLY A 49 4.27 -8.75 4.73
C GLY A 49 5.70 -8.30 4.63
N VAL A 50 6.14 -8.04 3.41
CA VAL A 50 7.46 -7.49 3.12
C VAL A 50 7.27 -6.23 2.29
N PHE A 51 7.68 -5.09 2.84
CA PHE A 51 7.69 -3.84 2.11
C PHE A 51 9.00 -3.73 1.34
N VAL A 52 8.91 -3.50 0.03
CA VAL A 52 10.07 -3.30 -0.84
C VAL A 52 10.15 -1.82 -1.18
N ASP A 53 11.15 -1.16 -0.61
CA ASP A 53 11.36 0.28 -0.76
C ASP A 53 12.00 0.61 -2.12
N SER A 54 12.10 1.90 -2.40
CA SER A 54 12.58 2.42 -3.69
C SER A 54 14.00 1.98 -4.05
N ASP A 55 14.84 1.78 -3.06
CA ASP A 55 16.22 1.29 -3.24
C ASP A 55 16.33 -0.24 -3.25
N GLY A 56 15.20 -0.94 -3.17
CA GLY A 56 15.15 -2.39 -3.12
C GLY A 56 15.27 -2.97 -1.71
N THR A 57 15.40 -2.14 -0.69
CA THR A 57 15.44 -2.61 0.70
C THR A 57 14.14 -3.33 1.06
N ARG A 58 14.27 -4.52 1.62
CA ARG A 58 13.15 -5.37 2.00
C ARG A 58 13.01 -5.36 3.53
N THR A 59 11.83 -4.97 4.01
CA THR A 59 11.56 -4.86 5.44
C THR A 59 10.31 -5.66 5.78
N GLU A 60 10.40 -6.54 6.77
CA GLU A 60 9.20 -7.21 7.31
C GLU A 60 8.33 -6.20 8.04
N VAL A 61 7.03 -6.25 7.77
CA VAL A 61 6.04 -5.37 8.38
C VAL A 61 4.89 -6.19 8.94
N GLY A 62 4.23 -5.65 9.95
CA GLY A 62 3.09 -6.27 10.60
C GLY A 62 2.13 -5.22 11.15
N PRO A 63 1.09 -5.62 11.92
CA PRO A 63 0.07 -4.71 12.41
C PRO A 63 0.65 -3.50 13.15
N GLY A 64 0.19 -2.31 12.77
CA GLY A 64 0.64 -1.04 13.32
C GLY A 64 1.82 -0.41 12.60
N ASP A 65 2.44 -1.12 11.66
CA ASP A 65 3.54 -0.55 10.88
C ASP A 65 3.02 0.35 9.77
N VAL A 66 3.79 1.40 9.49
CA VAL A 66 3.51 2.36 8.43
C VAL A 66 4.63 2.29 7.39
N CYS A 67 4.24 2.23 6.13
CA CYS A 67 5.18 2.22 5.00
C CYS A 67 4.92 3.46 4.14
N VAL A 68 5.92 4.30 3.97
CA VAL A 68 5.79 5.54 3.19
C VAL A 68 6.93 5.61 2.18
N ILE A 69 6.61 6.11 0.99
CA ILE A 69 7.62 6.45 -0.01
C ILE A 69 7.49 7.94 -0.37
N GLU A 70 8.54 8.49 -0.94
CA GLU A 70 8.51 9.85 -1.46
C GLU A 70 7.93 9.87 -2.88
N VAL A 71 7.45 11.04 -3.28
CA VAL A 71 6.91 11.27 -4.62
C VAL A 71 7.95 10.92 -5.68
N GLY A 72 7.51 10.21 -6.71
CA GLY A 72 8.36 9.76 -7.81
C GLY A 72 9.09 8.46 -7.56
N GLN A 73 9.04 7.93 -6.35
CA GLN A 73 9.66 6.65 -6.03
C GLN A 73 8.76 5.47 -6.38
N SER A 74 9.38 4.31 -6.50
CA SER A 74 8.70 3.04 -6.74
C SER A 74 8.73 2.19 -5.48
N HIS A 75 7.74 1.31 -5.33
CA HIS A 75 7.67 0.38 -4.22
C HIS A 75 6.86 -0.87 -4.58
N SER A 76 6.87 -1.82 -3.66
CA SER A 76 5.99 -2.99 -3.68
C SER A 76 5.68 -3.43 -2.26
N LEU A 77 4.59 -4.16 -2.10
CA LEU A 77 4.26 -4.86 -0.88
C LEU A 77 3.99 -6.31 -1.24
N GLU A 78 4.65 -7.23 -0.56
CA GLU A 78 4.54 -8.66 -0.81
C GLU A 78 3.93 -9.37 0.38
N ASN A 79 3.13 -10.38 0.12
CA ASN A 79 2.62 -11.28 1.14
C ASN A 79 3.13 -12.70 0.85
N PRO A 80 4.28 -13.09 1.42
CA PRO A 80 4.82 -14.45 1.21
C PRO A 80 4.23 -15.50 2.15
N ASN A 81 3.26 -15.11 2.95
CA ASN A 81 2.70 -15.97 4.01
C ASN A 81 1.42 -16.68 3.55
N ASP A 82 0.93 -17.59 4.41
CA ASP A 82 -0.28 -18.38 4.15
C ASP A 82 -1.56 -17.67 4.59
N GLU A 83 -1.45 -16.51 5.21
CA GLU A 83 -2.58 -15.71 5.67
C GLU A 83 -2.72 -14.45 4.84
N GLU A 84 -3.91 -13.87 4.83
CA GLU A 84 -4.16 -12.59 4.17
C GLU A 84 -3.43 -11.47 4.88
N LEU A 85 -2.98 -10.49 4.10
CA LEU A 85 -2.40 -9.24 4.58
C LEU A 85 -3.43 -8.13 4.34
N VAL A 86 -3.82 -7.45 5.41
CA VAL A 86 -4.83 -6.39 5.35
C VAL A 86 -4.18 -5.06 5.74
N PHE A 87 -4.37 -4.05 4.91
CA PHE A 87 -3.76 -2.74 5.14
C PHE A 87 -4.63 -1.63 4.61
N MET A 88 -4.45 -0.44 5.18
CA MET A 88 -5.04 0.79 4.65
C MET A 88 -4.08 1.41 3.66
N ALA A 89 -4.61 1.87 2.54
CA ALA A 89 -3.85 2.55 1.50
C ALA A 89 -4.52 3.87 1.15
N LEU A 90 -3.73 4.93 1.16
CA LEU A 90 -4.15 6.26 0.74
C LEU A 90 -3.23 6.73 -0.38
N VAL A 91 -3.79 7.03 -1.54
CA VAL A 91 -3.02 7.66 -2.62
C VAL A 91 -3.46 9.12 -2.68
N TYR A 92 -2.54 10.03 -2.36
CA TYR A 92 -2.83 11.46 -2.39
C TYR A 92 -1.81 12.22 -3.23
N ASN A 93 -2.24 13.33 -3.81
CA ASN A 93 -1.40 14.17 -4.65
C ASN A 93 -0.44 15.00 -3.81
N ALA A 94 0.73 15.19 -4.35
CA ALA A 94 1.76 16.00 -3.71
C ALA A 94 1.94 17.31 -4.46
#